data_23ab79887f1ad3ea6dc71417360a1bae
#
_entry.id   23ab79887f1ad3ea6dc71417360a1bae
#
_cell.length_a   1.000
_cell.length_b   1.000
_cell.length_c   1.000
_cell.angle_alpha   90.00
_cell.angle_beta   90.00
_cell.angle_gamma   90.00
#
_symmetry.space_group_name_H-M   'P 1'
#
loop_
_entity.id
_entity.type
_entity.pdbx_description
1 polymer ?
#
loop_
_entity_poly.entity_id
_entity_poly.type
_entity_poly.pdbx_seq_one_letter_code
_entity_poly.pdbx_strand_id
1 'polypeptide(L)'
;MKKLLITLRSKWPEYLLEILVLIIGIYGAFALDNWNDDRKSRMEEMSYYCKLLDDFEIDRKNIALRYAESQYKIEISKKLLLEIENEAKDKEYLINAYIQGLRTNAFIPSKTAITDITSSGNLNLLTNDALKNDLLRYYAELDNLLFQLELNRNKTLERAFAYENDLDFGFQYADYAMTSLGPEVLSVLPNVNWQTNKQHPIFRQFQDDLAFFVVMSEREKQHFNKILEVMQQPYEQLQIICSK
;
A
#
# COMPACT_ATOMS: atom_id res chain seq x y z
N MET A 1 28.39 68.65 27.36
CA MET A 1 28.05 67.47 28.20
C MET A 1 27.15 67.81 29.42
N LYS A 2 27.42 68.84 30.25
CA LYS A 2 26.61 69.19 31.44
C LYS A 2 25.11 69.48 31.12
N LYS A 3 24.79 70.20 30.02
CA LYS A 3 23.39 70.51 29.63
C LYS A 3 22.58 69.20 29.22
N LEU A 4 23.22 68.26 28.54
CA LEU A 4 22.60 66.97 28.17
C LEU A 4 22.20 66.09 29.41
N LEU A 5 23.09 66.06 30.41
CA LEU A 5 22.85 65.33 31.67
C LEU A 5 21.72 65.97 32.51
N ILE A 6 21.58 67.31 32.51
CA ILE A 6 20.50 68.01 33.23
C ILE A 6 19.13 67.73 32.54
N THR A 7 19.10 67.77 31.21
CA THR A 7 17.88 67.47 30.43
C THR A 7 17.47 66.02 30.57
N LEU A 8 18.41 65.07 30.54
CA LEU A 8 18.16 63.66 30.80
C LEU A 8 17.59 63.40 32.20
N ARG A 9 18.12 64.11 33.22
CA ARG A 9 17.69 63.99 34.60
C ARG A 9 16.30 64.61 34.90
N SER A 10 15.86 65.60 34.13
CA SER A 10 14.52 66.22 34.32
C SER A 10 13.45 65.53 33.48
N LYS A 11 13.81 64.87 32.35
CA LYS A 11 12.86 64.23 31.43
C LYS A 11 12.92 62.72 31.43
N TRP A 12 13.68 62.11 32.35
CA TRP A 12 13.83 60.65 32.39
C TRP A 12 12.52 59.87 32.47
N PRO A 13 11.42 60.33 33.17
CA PRO A 13 10.17 59.59 33.16
C PRO A 13 9.50 59.59 31.78
N GLU A 14 9.61 60.68 31.01
CA GLU A 14 9.05 60.79 29.67
C GLU A 14 9.79 59.81 28.73
N TYR A 15 11.12 59.74 28.79
CA TYR A 15 11.92 58.78 27.98
C TYR A 15 11.66 57.33 28.41
N LEU A 16 11.43 57.08 29.71
CA LEU A 16 11.11 55.74 30.21
C LEU A 16 9.75 55.30 29.70
N LEU A 17 8.75 56.18 29.67
CA LEU A 17 7.42 55.91 29.12
C LEU A 17 7.52 55.65 27.59
N GLU A 18 8.29 56.44 26.87
CA GLU A 18 8.50 56.29 25.42
C GLU A 18 9.16 54.94 25.08
N ILE A 19 10.20 54.54 25.81
CA ILE A 19 10.85 53.25 25.69
C ILE A 19 9.86 52.11 26.02
N LEU A 20 9.04 52.26 27.05
CA LEU A 20 8.07 51.26 27.45
C LEU A 20 7.00 51.08 26.37
N VAL A 21 6.50 52.16 25.78
CA VAL A 21 5.54 52.11 24.66
C VAL A 21 6.17 51.43 23.44
N LEU A 22 7.44 51.76 23.10
CA LEU A 22 8.16 51.09 22.00
C LEU A 22 8.32 49.58 22.27
N ILE A 23 8.70 49.17 23.49
CA ILE A 23 8.83 47.78 23.87
C ILE A 23 7.50 47.07 23.75
N ILE A 24 6.41 47.63 24.28
CA ILE A 24 5.07 47.04 24.16
C ILE A 24 4.66 46.92 22.69
N GLY A 25 4.92 47.93 21.88
CA GLY A 25 4.61 47.89 20.44
C GLY A 25 5.35 46.76 19.70
N ILE A 26 6.66 46.64 19.95
CA ILE A 26 7.49 45.60 19.33
C ILE A 26 7.07 44.20 19.80
N TYR A 27 6.94 43.97 21.12
CA TYR A 27 6.51 42.69 21.67
C TYR A 27 5.10 42.35 21.24
N GLY A 28 4.17 43.31 21.16
CA GLY A 28 2.82 43.12 20.66
C GLY A 28 2.80 42.68 19.19
N ALA A 29 3.64 43.32 18.35
CA ALA A 29 3.75 42.90 16.95
C ALA A 29 4.29 41.46 16.81
N PHE A 30 5.38 41.14 17.52
CA PHE A 30 5.92 39.77 17.53
C PHE A 30 4.93 38.73 18.06
N ALA A 31 4.17 39.05 19.11
CA ALA A 31 3.16 38.13 19.68
C ALA A 31 2.04 37.87 18.70
N LEU A 32 1.58 38.87 17.95
CA LEU A 32 0.55 38.73 16.91
C LEU A 32 1.07 37.90 15.71
N ASP A 33 2.32 38.14 15.30
CA ASP A 33 2.95 37.41 14.20
C ASP A 33 3.11 35.92 14.56
N ASN A 34 3.70 35.63 15.72
CA ASN A 34 3.82 34.25 16.22
C ASN A 34 2.46 33.56 16.35
N TRP A 35 1.44 34.25 16.87
CA TRP A 35 0.10 33.68 16.98
C TRP A 35 -0.52 33.35 15.61
N ASN A 36 -0.31 34.18 14.61
CA ASN A 36 -0.77 33.94 13.25
C ASN A 36 -0.04 32.75 12.61
N ASP A 37 1.27 32.64 12.82
CA ASP A 37 2.09 31.53 12.32
C ASP A 37 1.73 30.20 13.00
N ASP A 38 1.52 30.20 14.32
CA ASP A 38 1.03 29.04 15.05
C ASP A 38 -0.33 28.58 14.54
N ARG A 39 -1.23 29.53 14.22
CA ARG A 39 -2.53 29.22 13.65
C ARG A 39 -2.42 28.56 12.27
N LYS A 40 -1.55 29.10 11.38
CA LYS A 40 -1.31 28.51 10.06
C LYS A 40 -0.75 27.10 10.18
N SER A 41 0.28 26.92 11.02
CA SER A 41 0.92 25.63 11.26
C SER A 41 -0.08 24.57 11.75
N ARG A 42 -0.99 24.95 12.66
CA ARG A 42 -2.07 24.02 13.12
C ARG A 42 -3.05 23.66 12.01
N MET A 43 -3.39 24.59 11.13
CA MET A 43 -4.26 24.29 9.98
C MET A 43 -3.58 23.36 8.98
N GLU A 44 -2.28 23.56 8.74
CA GLU A 44 -1.49 22.68 7.89
C GLU A 44 -1.33 21.29 8.50
N GLU A 45 -1.02 21.19 9.79
CA GLU A 45 -0.98 19.93 10.54
C GLU A 45 -2.28 19.15 10.39
N MET A 46 -3.42 19.81 10.65
CA MET A 46 -4.74 19.20 10.51
C MET A 46 -4.98 18.71 9.07
N SER A 47 -4.60 19.51 8.08
CA SER A 47 -4.71 19.12 6.67
C SER A 47 -3.90 17.87 6.35
N TYR A 48 -2.69 17.73 6.90
CA TYR A 48 -1.86 16.53 6.71
C TYR A 48 -2.47 15.31 7.39
N TYR A 49 -2.99 15.43 8.62
CA TYR A 49 -3.67 14.32 9.28
C TYR A 49 -4.87 13.80 8.48
N CYS A 50 -5.67 14.70 7.92
CA CYS A 50 -6.84 14.27 7.13
C CYS A 50 -6.44 13.68 5.77
N LYS A 51 -5.41 14.18 5.11
CA LYS A 51 -4.85 13.53 3.91
C LYS A 51 -4.29 12.15 4.20
N LEU A 52 -3.62 11.95 5.35
CA LEU A 52 -3.15 10.63 5.79
C LEU A 52 -4.33 9.68 6.06
N LEU A 53 -5.42 10.18 6.63
CA LEU A 53 -6.64 9.39 6.81
C LEU A 53 -7.23 8.95 5.46
N ASP A 54 -7.30 9.86 4.48
CA ASP A 54 -7.78 9.56 3.12
C ASP A 54 -6.92 8.47 2.46
N ASP A 55 -5.58 8.56 2.56
CA ASP A 55 -4.66 7.53 2.07
C ASP A 55 -4.95 6.16 2.73
N PHE A 56 -5.17 6.13 4.05
CA PHE A 56 -5.49 4.91 4.79
C PHE A 56 -6.84 4.31 4.39
N GLU A 57 -7.86 5.13 4.13
CA GLU A 57 -9.16 4.66 3.67
C GLU A 57 -9.09 4.02 2.28
N ILE A 58 -8.30 4.61 1.38
CA ILE A 58 -8.03 4.03 0.06
C ILE A 58 -7.34 2.67 0.21
N ASP A 59 -6.32 2.60 1.06
CA ASP A 59 -5.56 1.38 1.28
C ASP A 59 -6.42 0.27 1.89
N ARG A 60 -7.27 0.58 2.87
CA ARG A 60 -8.20 -0.41 3.46
C ARG A 60 -9.13 -1.03 2.42
N LYS A 61 -9.68 -0.22 1.52
CA LYS A 61 -10.53 -0.71 0.41
C LYS A 61 -9.75 -1.60 -0.53
N ASN A 62 -8.53 -1.19 -0.91
CA ASN A 62 -7.66 -1.96 -1.80
C ASN A 62 -7.23 -3.28 -1.15
N ILE A 63 -6.88 -3.29 0.13
CA ILE A 63 -6.53 -4.51 0.87
C ILE A 63 -7.71 -5.49 0.91
N ALA A 64 -8.93 -5.00 1.16
CA ALA A 64 -10.12 -5.85 1.15
C ALA A 64 -10.33 -6.55 -0.21
N LEU A 65 -10.11 -5.82 -1.32
CA LEU A 65 -10.17 -6.40 -2.68
C LEU A 65 -9.08 -7.46 -2.89
N ARG A 66 -7.83 -7.17 -2.51
CA ARG A 66 -6.72 -8.12 -2.66
C ARG A 66 -6.92 -9.37 -1.79
N TYR A 67 -7.43 -9.20 -0.58
CA TYR A 67 -7.78 -10.30 0.31
C TYR A 67 -8.85 -11.22 -0.32
N ALA A 68 -9.91 -10.65 -0.88
CA ALA A 68 -10.96 -11.40 -1.57
C ALA A 68 -10.41 -12.15 -2.81
N GLU A 69 -9.50 -11.53 -3.57
CA GLU A 69 -8.82 -12.18 -4.69
C GLU A 69 -7.96 -13.37 -4.24
N SER A 70 -7.21 -13.23 -3.15
CA SER A 70 -6.41 -14.33 -2.59
C SER A 70 -7.30 -15.47 -2.08
N GLN A 71 -8.46 -15.16 -1.51
CA GLN A 71 -9.45 -16.16 -1.12
C GLN A 71 -9.99 -16.92 -2.35
N TYR A 72 -10.34 -16.20 -3.42
CA TYR A 72 -10.79 -16.80 -4.67
C TYR A 72 -9.73 -17.74 -5.29
N LYS A 73 -8.44 -17.33 -5.30
CA LYS A 73 -7.33 -18.16 -5.78
C LYS A 73 -7.22 -19.48 -5.01
N ILE A 74 -7.41 -19.45 -3.70
CA ILE A 74 -7.42 -20.64 -2.85
C ILE A 74 -8.56 -21.56 -3.27
N GLU A 75 -9.76 -21.04 -3.43
CA GLU A 75 -10.95 -21.81 -3.76
C GLU A 75 -10.85 -22.46 -5.14
N ILE A 76 -10.48 -21.70 -6.16
CA ILE A 76 -10.35 -22.24 -7.52
C ILE A 76 -9.22 -23.28 -7.62
N SER A 77 -8.08 -23.06 -6.97
CA SER A 77 -6.97 -24.02 -6.97
C SER A 77 -7.35 -25.33 -6.26
N LYS A 78 -8.01 -25.25 -5.10
CA LYS A 78 -8.52 -26.43 -4.40
C LYS A 78 -9.56 -27.20 -5.23
N LYS A 79 -10.47 -26.46 -5.88
CA LYS A 79 -11.48 -27.07 -6.77
C LYS A 79 -10.82 -27.83 -7.91
N LEU A 80 -9.84 -27.23 -8.59
CA LEU A 80 -9.11 -27.87 -9.68
C LEU A 80 -8.35 -29.12 -9.24
N LEU A 81 -7.70 -29.08 -8.06
CA LEU A 81 -7.01 -30.25 -7.49
C LEU A 81 -7.95 -31.45 -7.33
N LEU A 82 -9.19 -31.22 -6.89
CA LEU A 82 -10.19 -32.27 -6.72
C LEU A 82 -10.77 -32.74 -8.06
N GLU A 83 -11.01 -31.82 -8.98
CA GLU A 83 -11.62 -32.13 -10.28
C GLU A 83 -10.68 -32.88 -11.20
N ILE A 84 -9.40 -32.49 -11.31
CA ILE A 84 -8.45 -33.17 -12.19
C ILE A 84 -8.16 -34.59 -11.74
N GLU A 85 -8.28 -34.87 -10.44
CA GLU A 85 -8.08 -36.21 -9.90
C GLU A 85 -9.25 -37.16 -10.19
N ASN A 86 -10.48 -36.65 -10.20
CA ASN A 86 -11.70 -37.43 -10.29
C ASN A 86 -12.32 -37.50 -11.69
N GLU A 87 -12.09 -36.48 -12.53
CA GLU A 87 -12.73 -36.35 -13.84
C GLU A 87 -11.74 -35.84 -14.89
N ALA A 88 -11.77 -36.40 -16.08
CA ALA A 88 -11.07 -35.84 -17.23
C ALA A 88 -11.78 -34.55 -17.66
N LYS A 89 -11.17 -33.40 -17.39
CA LYS A 89 -11.69 -32.09 -17.79
C LYS A 89 -11.11 -31.66 -19.14
N ASP A 90 -11.86 -30.81 -19.82
CA ASP A 90 -11.38 -30.14 -21.01
C ASP A 90 -10.17 -29.26 -20.70
N LYS A 91 -9.17 -29.25 -21.58
CA LYS A 91 -7.90 -28.52 -21.39
C LYS A 91 -8.14 -27.02 -21.29
N GLU A 92 -9.03 -26.46 -22.12
CA GLU A 92 -9.40 -25.05 -22.08
C GLU A 92 -9.89 -24.63 -20.69
N TYR A 93 -10.81 -25.40 -20.12
CA TYR A 93 -11.28 -25.15 -18.76
C TYR A 93 -10.15 -25.20 -17.73
N LEU A 94 -9.27 -26.22 -17.79
CA LEU A 94 -8.17 -26.38 -16.85
C LEU A 94 -7.19 -25.22 -16.92
N ILE A 95 -6.80 -24.80 -18.14
CA ILE A 95 -5.86 -23.70 -18.34
C ILE A 95 -6.44 -22.37 -17.88
N ASN A 96 -7.69 -22.07 -18.22
CA ASN A 96 -8.33 -20.83 -17.79
C ASN A 96 -8.48 -20.76 -16.27
N ALA A 97 -8.87 -21.86 -15.63
CA ALA A 97 -8.98 -21.93 -14.18
C ALA A 97 -7.59 -21.90 -13.48
N TYR A 98 -6.55 -22.52 -14.07
CA TYR A 98 -5.17 -22.42 -13.59
C TYR A 98 -4.68 -20.98 -13.61
N ILE A 99 -4.92 -20.24 -14.71
CA ILE A 99 -4.57 -18.82 -14.82
C ILE A 99 -5.28 -17.97 -13.75
N GLN A 100 -6.52 -18.29 -13.40
CA GLN A 100 -7.22 -17.62 -12.30
C GLN A 100 -6.55 -17.90 -10.93
N GLY A 101 -6.09 -19.13 -10.69
CA GLY A 101 -5.32 -19.46 -9.48
C GLY A 101 -3.95 -18.80 -9.43
N LEU A 102 -3.31 -18.64 -10.58
CA LEU A 102 -2.02 -17.98 -10.75
C LEU A 102 -2.11 -16.45 -10.59
N ARG A 103 -3.25 -15.83 -10.89
CA ARG A 103 -3.41 -14.38 -11.02
C ARG A 103 -2.84 -13.63 -9.82
N THR A 104 -1.93 -12.70 -10.08
CA THR A 104 -1.27 -11.90 -9.04
C THR A 104 -1.47 -10.41 -9.32
N ASN A 105 -2.30 -9.78 -8.50
CA ASN A 105 -2.47 -8.33 -8.54
C ASN A 105 -1.65 -7.69 -7.43
N ALA A 106 -0.79 -6.73 -7.78
CA ALA A 106 0.00 -6.01 -6.80
C ALA A 106 -0.90 -5.12 -5.92
N PHE A 107 -0.63 -5.10 -4.63
CA PHE A 107 -1.12 -4.06 -3.74
C PHE A 107 -0.17 -2.87 -3.82
N ILE A 108 -0.69 -1.72 -4.22
CA ILE A 108 0.05 -0.46 -4.31
C ILE A 108 -0.57 0.48 -3.29
N PRO A 109 0.13 0.76 -2.18
CA PRO A 109 -0.40 1.65 -1.14
C PRO A 109 -0.42 3.11 -1.59
N SER A 110 -1.39 3.86 -1.07
CA SER A 110 -1.42 5.30 -1.17
C SER A 110 -0.41 5.90 -0.19
N LYS A 111 0.61 6.58 -0.72
CA LYS A 111 1.66 7.22 0.08
C LYS A 111 1.74 8.73 -0.19
N THR A 112 0.67 9.32 -0.72
CA THR A 112 0.67 10.70 -1.20
C THR A 112 0.97 11.68 -0.07
N ALA A 113 0.25 11.57 1.05
CA ALA A 113 0.40 12.49 2.17
C ALA A 113 1.75 12.32 2.89
N ILE A 114 2.18 11.08 3.17
CA ILE A 114 3.47 10.86 3.84
C ILE A 114 4.65 11.26 2.96
N THR A 115 4.57 11.05 1.66
CA THR A 115 5.61 11.48 0.71
C THR A 115 5.69 13.00 0.64
N ASP A 116 4.56 13.69 0.57
CA ASP A 116 4.49 15.16 0.56
C ASP A 116 5.12 15.75 1.83
N ILE A 117 4.70 15.29 3.01
CA ILE A 117 5.20 15.81 4.29
C ILE A 117 6.69 15.52 4.53
N THR A 118 7.18 14.37 4.08
CA THR A 118 8.60 14.01 4.24
C THR A 118 9.49 14.72 3.23
N SER A 119 9.08 14.80 1.97
CA SER A 119 9.86 15.46 0.90
C SER A 119 9.93 16.98 1.05
N SER A 120 8.89 17.60 1.60
CA SER A 120 8.89 19.04 1.93
C SER A 120 9.64 19.41 3.22
N GLY A 121 10.12 18.40 4.00
CA GLY A 121 10.76 18.61 5.29
C GLY A 121 9.79 18.98 6.42
N ASN A 122 8.49 18.85 6.19
CA ASN A 122 7.41 19.30 7.08
C ASN A 122 7.03 18.28 8.17
N LEU A 123 7.79 17.20 8.35
CA LEU A 123 7.48 16.18 9.36
C LEU A 123 7.36 16.75 10.78
N ASN A 124 8.05 17.85 11.06
CA ASN A 124 7.97 18.58 12.35
C ASN A 124 6.64 19.30 12.57
N LEU A 125 5.82 19.49 11.53
CA LEU A 125 4.46 20.01 11.68
C LEU A 125 3.55 19.06 12.44
N LEU A 126 3.82 17.75 12.37
CA LEU A 126 3.09 16.76 13.18
C LEU A 126 3.54 16.88 14.63
N THR A 127 2.77 17.63 15.43
CA THR A 127 3.11 17.93 16.84
C THR A 127 2.74 16.79 17.80
N ASN A 128 1.83 15.88 17.39
CA ASN A 128 1.53 14.67 18.16
C ASN A 128 2.63 13.62 17.94
N ASP A 129 3.65 13.63 18.80
CA ASP A 129 4.78 12.71 18.70
C ASP A 129 4.39 11.22 18.78
N ALA A 130 3.36 10.87 19.54
CA ALA A 130 2.88 9.49 19.62
C ALA A 130 2.33 9.03 18.26
N LEU A 131 1.43 9.80 17.66
CA LEU A 131 0.87 9.51 16.33
C LEU A 131 1.95 9.53 15.25
N LYS A 132 2.86 10.52 15.28
CA LYS A 132 3.98 10.59 14.35
C LYS A 132 4.85 9.32 14.37
N ASN A 133 5.19 8.83 15.57
CA ASN A 133 5.96 7.60 15.73
C ASN A 133 5.18 6.36 15.26
N ASP A 134 3.87 6.30 15.53
CA ASP A 134 3.00 5.21 15.06
C ASP A 134 2.90 5.20 13.52
N LEU A 135 2.79 6.37 12.89
CA LEU A 135 2.81 6.51 11.43
C LEU A 135 4.13 6.05 10.83
N LEU A 136 5.26 6.51 11.36
CA LEU A 136 6.58 6.10 10.86
C LEU A 136 6.81 4.60 11.01
N ARG A 137 6.39 4.01 12.14
CA ARG A 137 6.45 2.57 12.36
C ARG A 137 5.54 1.81 11.38
N TYR A 138 4.33 2.29 11.15
CA TYR A 138 3.41 1.71 10.17
C TYR A 138 4.04 1.68 8.78
N TYR A 139 4.57 2.79 8.28
CA TYR A 139 5.16 2.82 6.94
C TYR A 139 6.41 1.96 6.80
N ALA A 140 7.24 1.87 7.84
CA ALA A 140 8.39 0.98 7.85
C ALA A 140 7.98 -0.51 7.81
N GLU A 141 6.97 -0.90 8.57
CA GLU A 141 6.43 -2.26 8.55
C GLU A 141 5.69 -2.55 7.24
N LEU A 142 4.97 -1.58 6.70
CA LEU A 142 4.31 -1.67 5.39
C LEU A 142 5.33 -1.98 4.29
N ASP A 143 6.46 -1.29 4.24
CA ASP A 143 7.51 -1.54 3.25
C ASP A 143 8.08 -2.96 3.35
N ASN A 144 8.29 -3.47 4.57
CA ASN A 144 8.70 -4.86 4.79
C ASN A 144 7.64 -5.86 4.29
N LEU A 145 6.36 -5.63 4.58
CA LEU A 145 5.26 -6.50 4.14
C LEU A 145 5.07 -6.46 2.62
N LEU A 146 5.24 -5.31 1.99
CA LEU A 146 5.22 -5.18 0.53
C LEU A 146 6.35 -5.98 -0.12
N PHE A 147 7.54 -5.94 0.45
CA PHE A 147 8.66 -6.77 -0.02
C PHE A 147 8.34 -8.27 0.07
N GLN A 148 7.70 -8.73 1.15
CA GLN A 148 7.28 -10.12 1.30
C GLN A 148 6.20 -10.52 0.28
N LEU A 149 5.24 -9.64 0.00
CA LEU A 149 4.22 -9.85 -1.05
C LEU A 149 4.86 -9.95 -2.43
N GLU A 150 5.84 -9.10 -2.73
CA GLU A 150 6.60 -9.14 -3.99
C GLU A 150 7.38 -10.45 -4.15
N LEU A 151 8.06 -10.92 -3.11
CA LEU A 151 8.74 -12.22 -3.11
C LEU A 151 7.77 -13.37 -3.38
N ASN A 152 6.59 -13.36 -2.75
CA ASN A 152 5.56 -14.37 -3.00
C ASN A 152 5.10 -14.36 -4.45
N ARG A 153 4.81 -13.18 -4.98
CA ARG A 153 4.41 -13.00 -6.38
C ARG A 153 5.45 -13.55 -7.35
N ASN A 154 6.71 -13.18 -7.16
CA ASN A 154 7.79 -13.61 -8.03
C ASN A 154 7.96 -15.13 -8.00
N LYS A 155 7.89 -15.76 -6.81
CA LYS A 155 7.97 -17.21 -6.69
C LYS A 155 6.79 -17.93 -7.34
N THR A 156 5.61 -17.35 -7.28
CA THR A 156 4.42 -17.89 -7.95
C THR A 156 4.56 -17.84 -9.48
N LEU A 157 5.03 -16.71 -10.01
CA LEU A 157 5.24 -16.53 -11.44
C LEU A 157 6.39 -17.41 -11.96
N GLU A 158 7.54 -17.46 -11.28
CA GLU A 158 8.66 -18.33 -11.62
C GLU A 158 8.21 -19.79 -11.78
N ARG A 159 7.36 -20.26 -10.84
CA ARG A 159 6.86 -21.63 -10.88
C ARG A 159 5.90 -21.88 -12.02
N ALA A 160 4.99 -20.94 -12.28
CA ALA A 160 4.02 -21.06 -13.37
C ALA A 160 4.65 -21.06 -14.76
N PHE A 161 5.81 -20.40 -14.92
CA PHE A 161 6.58 -20.37 -16.18
C PHE A 161 7.76 -21.36 -16.19
N ALA A 162 7.79 -22.34 -15.28
CA ALA A 162 8.84 -23.35 -15.22
C ALA A 162 8.53 -24.61 -16.05
N TYR A 163 7.50 -24.60 -16.87
CA TYR A 163 7.23 -25.71 -17.82
C TYR A 163 8.29 -25.75 -18.91
N GLU A 164 8.80 -26.95 -19.19
CA GLU A 164 9.82 -27.15 -20.20
C GLU A 164 9.35 -26.74 -21.61
N ASN A 165 8.03 -26.92 -21.86
CA ASN A 165 7.38 -26.48 -23.08
C ASN A 165 5.96 -25.95 -22.77
N ASP A 166 5.80 -24.64 -22.92
CA ASP A 166 4.54 -23.94 -22.64
C ASP A 166 3.39 -24.40 -23.54
N LEU A 167 3.68 -24.79 -24.78
CA LEU A 167 2.68 -25.31 -25.71
C LEU A 167 2.22 -26.70 -25.34
N ASP A 168 3.10 -27.55 -24.79
CA ASP A 168 2.71 -28.87 -24.30
C ASP A 168 1.83 -28.75 -23.06
N PHE A 169 2.10 -27.78 -22.19
CA PHE A 169 1.22 -27.45 -21.08
C PHE A 169 -0.17 -27.00 -21.57
N GLY A 170 -0.21 -26.12 -22.57
CA GLY A 170 -1.44 -25.70 -23.23
C GLY A 170 -1.81 -24.23 -23.02
N PHE A 171 -0.86 -23.31 -22.75
CA PHE A 171 -1.17 -21.89 -22.59
C PHE A 171 -1.87 -21.28 -23.82
N GLN A 172 -1.72 -21.87 -25.01
CA GLN A 172 -2.47 -21.48 -26.21
C GLN A 172 -3.99 -21.68 -26.09
N TYR A 173 -4.46 -22.47 -25.10
CA TYR A 173 -5.89 -22.69 -24.79
C TYR A 173 -6.45 -21.69 -23.77
N ALA A 174 -5.68 -20.71 -23.33
CA ALA A 174 -6.23 -19.57 -22.59
C ALA A 174 -7.14 -18.73 -23.49
N ASP A 175 -8.28 -18.26 -22.99
CA ASP A 175 -9.29 -17.50 -23.76
C ASP A 175 -8.69 -16.36 -24.58
N TYR A 176 -7.79 -15.56 -23.95
CA TYR A 176 -7.13 -14.47 -24.64
C TYR A 176 -6.15 -14.94 -25.72
N ALA A 177 -5.49 -16.06 -25.51
CA ALA A 177 -4.54 -16.62 -26.48
C ALA A 177 -5.29 -17.22 -27.67
N MET A 178 -6.36 -18.01 -27.43
CA MET A 178 -7.19 -18.56 -28.49
C MET A 178 -7.80 -17.47 -29.38
N THR A 179 -8.31 -16.41 -28.75
CA THR A 179 -8.86 -15.26 -29.47
C THR A 179 -7.80 -14.58 -30.36
N SER A 180 -6.57 -14.47 -29.86
CA SER A 180 -5.49 -13.78 -30.57
C SER A 180 -4.85 -14.62 -31.68
N LEU A 181 -4.68 -15.94 -31.46
CA LEU A 181 -4.07 -16.87 -32.42
C LEU A 181 -5.03 -17.21 -33.55
N GLY A 182 -6.30 -17.35 -33.25
CA GLY A 182 -7.32 -17.80 -34.21
C GLY A 182 -7.24 -19.31 -34.54
N PRO A 183 -8.30 -19.87 -35.14
CA PRO A 183 -8.44 -21.32 -35.33
C PRO A 183 -7.38 -21.92 -36.28
N GLU A 184 -6.95 -21.17 -37.27
CA GLU A 184 -5.94 -21.65 -38.25
C GLU A 184 -4.59 -21.91 -37.56
N VAL A 185 -4.11 -20.98 -36.75
CA VAL A 185 -2.85 -21.11 -36.00
C VAL A 185 -2.97 -22.21 -34.96
N LEU A 186 -4.09 -22.23 -34.20
CA LEU A 186 -4.31 -23.26 -33.16
C LEU A 186 -4.30 -24.68 -33.74
N SER A 187 -4.77 -24.88 -34.99
CA SER A 187 -4.83 -26.19 -35.64
C SER A 187 -3.46 -26.83 -35.92
N VAL A 188 -2.39 -26.01 -36.00
CA VAL A 188 -1.01 -26.47 -36.27
C VAL A 188 -0.14 -26.53 -35.01
N LEU A 189 -0.64 -26.07 -33.83
CA LEU A 189 0.08 -26.11 -32.57
C LEU A 189 -0.04 -27.49 -31.89
N PRO A 190 0.93 -27.89 -31.05
CA PRO A 190 0.86 -29.12 -30.27
C PRO A 190 -0.38 -29.19 -29.38
N ASN A 191 -0.96 -30.37 -29.30
CA ASN A 191 -2.07 -30.67 -28.36
C ASN A 191 -1.76 -31.94 -27.59
N VAL A 192 -0.98 -31.84 -26.53
CA VAL A 192 -0.62 -32.94 -25.64
C VAL A 192 -1.73 -33.16 -24.62
N ASN A 193 -2.35 -34.32 -24.62
CA ASN A 193 -3.47 -34.68 -23.69
C ASN A 193 -2.97 -35.17 -22.33
N TRP A 194 -2.10 -34.36 -21.67
CA TRP A 194 -1.51 -34.71 -20.38
C TRP A 194 -2.54 -34.86 -19.27
N GLN A 195 -3.67 -34.15 -19.35
CA GLN A 195 -4.74 -34.14 -18.34
C GLN A 195 -5.44 -35.49 -18.19
N THR A 196 -5.32 -36.38 -19.19
CA THR A 196 -5.89 -37.73 -19.15
C THR A 196 -4.93 -38.80 -18.62
N ASN A 197 -3.65 -38.43 -18.37
CA ASN A 197 -2.60 -39.35 -17.93
C ASN A 197 -1.96 -38.88 -16.61
N LYS A 198 -2.40 -39.49 -15.50
CA LYS A 198 -1.88 -39.17 -14.15
C LYS A 198 -0.35 -39.39 -13.96
N GLN A 199 0.26 -40.16 -14.86
CA GLN A 199 1.71 -40.41 -14.84
C GLN A 199 2.50 -39.37 -15.65
N HIS A 200 1.80 -38.52 -16.41
CA HIS A 200 2.45 -37.50 -17.22
C HIS A 200 3.14 -36.45 -16.32
N PRO A 201 4.40 -36.04 -16.61
CA PRO A 201 5.09 -35.05 -15.78
C PRO A 201 4.30 -33.74 -15.59
N ILE A 202 3.66 -33.24 -16.66
CA ILE A 202 2.84 -32.02 -16.60
C ILE A 202 1.64 -32.18 -15.66
N PHE A 203 1.01 -33.36 -15.61
CA PHE A 203 -0.11 -33.61 -14.68
C PHE A 203 0.33 -33.43 -13.23
N ARG A 204 1.47 -33.99 -12.85
CA ARG A 204 2.02 -33.87 -11.50
C ARG A 204 2.44 -32.43 -11.19
N GLN A 205 3.13 -31.78 -12.14
CA GLN A 205 3.53 -30.39 -11.99
C GLN A 205 2.31 -29.47 -11.82
N PHE A 206 1.26 -29.68 -12.58
CA PHE A 206 0.00 -28.94 -12.44
C PHE A 206 -0.61 -29.08 -11.04
N GLN A 207 -0.64 -30.30 -10.48
CA GLN A 207 -1.10 -30.51 -9.10
C GLN A 207 -0.20 -29.80 -8.08
N ASP A 208 1.12 -29.90 -8.24
CA ASP A 208 2.10 -29.25 -7.36
C ASP A 208 1.97 -27.73 -7.41
N ASP A 209 1.71 -27.16 -8.59
CA ASP A 209 1.51 -25.73 -8.77
C ASP A 209 0.24 -25.25 -8.09
N LEU A 210 -0.87 -25.96 -8.26
CA LEU A 210 -2.13 -25.64 -7.60
C LEU A 210 -2.01 -25.69 -6.08
N ALA A 211 -1.34 -26.70 -5.53
CA ALA A 211 -1.07 -26.80 -4.10
C ALA A 211 -0.19 -25.62 -3.63
N PHE A 212 0.81 -25.25 -4.41
CA PHE A 212 1.66 -24.11 -4.13
C PHE A 212 0.88 -22.78 -4.18
N PHE A 213 -0.03 -22.60 -5.15
CA PHE A 213 -0.88 -21.40 -5.24
C PHE A 213 -1.78 -21.26 -4.02
N VAL A 214 -2.33 -22.36 -3.49
CA VAL A 214 -3.10 -22.35 -2.24
C VAL A 214 -2.25 -21.81 -1.07
N VAL A 215 -1.02 -22.33 -0.92
CA VAL A 215 -0.11 -21.92 0.17
C VAL A 215 0.31 -20.47 0.04
N MET A 216 0.68 -20.04 -1.17
CA MET A 216 1.11 -18.64 -1.42
C MET A 216 -0.05 -17.66 -1.23
N SER A 217 -1.25 -18.00 -1.68
CA SER A 217 -2.43 -17.15 -1.50
C SER A 217 -2.85 -17.04 -0.03
N GLU A 218 -2.71 -18.11 0.77
CA GLU A 218 -2.94 -18.03 2.21
C GLU A 218 -1.91 -17.13 2.90
N ARG A 219 -0.65 -17.21 2.49
CA ARG A 219 0.41 -16.31 2.98
C ARG A 219 0.16 -14.85 2.60
N GLU A 220 -0.33 -14.58 1.38
CA GLU A 220 -0.76 -13.24 0.98
C GLU A 220 -1.85 -12.69 1.91
N LYS A 221 -2.88 -13.49 2.23
CA LYS A 221 -3.93 -13.11 3.18
C LYS A 221 -3.37 -12.77 4.56
N GLN A 222 -2.41 -13.55 5.06
CA GLN A 222 -1.75 -13.26 6.33
C GLN A 222 -1.02 -11.93 6.30
N HIS A 223 -0.32 -11.60 5.21
CA HIS A 223 0.33 -10.30 5.05
C HIS A 223 -0.68 -9.14 4.99
N PHE A 224 -1.79 -9.28 4.26
CA PHE A 224 -2.85 -8.28 4.24
C PHE A 224 -3.48 -8.05 5.62
N ASN A 225 -3.73 -9.11 6.37
CA ASN A 225 -4.21 -8.99 7.75
C ASN A 225 -3.19 -8.27 8.63
N LYS A 226 -1.89 -8.55 8.46
CA LYS A 226 -0.83 -7.87 9.21
C LYS A 226 -0.75 -6.38 8.88
N ILE A 227 -0.92 -6.00 7.61
CA ILE A 227 -1.00 -4.58 7.21
C ILE A 227 -2.17 -3.90 7.92
N LEU A 228 -3.36 -4.51 7.93
CA LEU A 228 -4.53 -3.96 8.62
C LEU A 228 -4.31 -3.84 10.15
N GLU A 229 -3.65 -4.82 10.75
CA GLU A 229 -3.33 -4.81 12.18
C GLU A 229 -2.41 -3.62 12.55
N VAL A 230 -1.30 -3.43 11.81
CA VAL A 230 -0.37 -2.33 12.10
C VAL A 230 -0.92 -0.95 11.73
N MET A 231 -1.88 -0.91 10.81
CA MET A 231 -2.61 0.31 10.41
C MET A 231 -3.63 0.75 11.48
N GLN A 232 -4.19 -0.17 12.26
CA GLN A 232 -5.38 0.07 13.08
C GLN A 232 -5.21 1.24 14.07
N GLN A 233 -4.11 1.26 14.81
CA GLN A 233 -3.87 2.29 15.83
C GLN A 233 -3.72 3.70 15.24
N PRO A 234 -2.84 3.96 14.24
CA PRO A 234 -2.75 5.28 13.64
C PRO A 234 -4.05 5.68 12.90
N TYR A 235 -4.77 4.74 12.30
CA TYR A 235 -6.04 5.00 11.63
C TYR A 235 -7.10 5.52 12.60
N GLU A 236 -7.29 4.88 13.75
CA GLU A 236 -8.26 5.32 14.78
C GLU A 236 -7.90 6.72 15.33
N GLN A 237 -6.63 6.99 15.55
CA GLN A 237 -6.18 8.31 15.99
C GLN A 237 -6.48 9.40 14.96
N LEU A 238 -6.21 9.12 13.67
CA LEU A 238 -6.51 10.05 12.58
C LEU A 238 -8.03 10.31 12.45
N GLN A 239 -8.86 9.27 12.58
CA GLN A 239 -10.32 9.44 12.57
C GLN A 239 -10.80 10.37 13.67
N ILE A 240 -10.29 10.22 14.90
CA ILE A 240 -10.65 11.09 16.03
C ILE A 240 -10.24 12.54 15.77
N ILE A 241 -9.09 12.76 15.15
CA ILE A 241 -8.59 14.09 14.83
C ILE A 241 -9.43 14.76 13.73
N CYS A 242 -9.74 14.03 12.65
CA CYS A 242 -10.42 14.57 11.48
C CYS A 242 -11.96 14.64 11.61
N SER A 243 -12.53 14.03 12.64
CA SER A 243 -13.99 14.12 12.92
C SER A 243 -14.39 15.38 13.72
N LYS A 244 -13.45 16.20 14.16
CA LYS A 244 -13.66 17.44 14.91
C LYS A 244 -13.66 18.65 13.97
#